data_8585b028a92fea58334955158ad3b220
#
_entry.id   8585b028a92fea58334955158ad3b220
#
_cell.length_a   1.000
_cell.length_b   1.000
_cell.length_c   1.000
_cell.angle_alpha   90.00
_cell.angle_beta   90.00
_cell.angle_gamma   90.00
#
_symmetry.space_group_name_H-M   'P 1'
#
loop_
_entity.id
_entity.type
_entity.pdbx_description
1 polymer ?
#
loop_
_entity_poly.entity_id
_entity_poly.type
_entity_poly.pdbx_seq_one_letter_code
_entity_poly.pdbx_strand_id
1 'polypeptide(L)'
;FFFFLSEKIEEQAQILLAEDSIDYETAMADEDYRPVLEQEFISRIGYVIDPQYLFSHLVKKIERQDFEMEDLSNAIKNIENSTRGHDSEDDFIHLFDDLDLVSSRLGNSNAARTKLISKVIMKISTLPFVHSDMEIDMLGDAYEYLIGQFAASSGKKAGEFYTPQQVSTILAKIVTANKKDIKSVYDPTCGSGSLLLRVGREANVRQYYGQEYNSTTYNLARMNMLLHDVNYANFKIENGDTIEDPAILDERFEAVVA
;
A
#
# COMPACT_ATOMS: atom_id res chain seq x y z
N PHE A 1 5.02 4.62 1.51
CA PHE A 1 3.72 4.17 1.03
C PHE A 1 2.81 5.34 0.62
N PHE A 2 2.55 6.32 1.49
CA PHE A 2 1.73 7.50 1.15
C PHE A 2 2.21 8.22 -0.13
N PHE A 3 3.53 8.37 -0.32
CA PHE A 3 4.09 8.91 -1.55
C PHE A 3 3.67 8.09 -2.78
N PHE A 4 3.76 6.78 -2.71
CA PHE A 4 3.31 5.89 -3.79
C PHE A 4 1.82 6.11 -4.14
N LEU A 5 0.94 6.19 -3.14
CA LEU A 5 -0.48 6.44 -3.38
C LEU A 5 -0.70 7.79 -4.06
N SER A 6 0.04 8.82 -3.64
CA SER A 6 -0.05 10.16 -4.24
C SER A 6 0.41 10.18 -5.70
N GLU A 7 1.56 9.56 -6.00
CA GLU A 7 2.04 9.47 -7.39
C GLU A 7 1.08 8.70 -8.28
N LYS A 8 0.51 7.59 -7.76
CA LYS A 8 -0.42 6.77 -8.52
C LYS A 8 -1.70 7.50 -8.87
N ILE A 9 -2.26 8.31 -7.97
CA ILE A 9 -3.45 9.10 -8.30
C ILE A 9 -3.14 10.22 -9.29
N GLU A 10 -1.96 10.87 -9.17
CA GLU A 10 -1.54 11.90 -10.14
C GLU A 10 -1.34 11.28 -11.54
N GLU A 11 -0.78 10.07 -11.65
CA GLU A 11 -0.68 9.31 -12.90
C GLU A 11 -2.06 8.99 -13.48
N GLN A 12 -2.97 8.44 -12.68
CA GLN A 12 -4.33 8.12 -13.13
C GLN A 12 -5.10 9.38 -13.56
N ALA A 13 -4.90 10.50 -12.85
CA ALA A 13 -5.47 11.79 -13.24
C ALA A 13 -4.96 12.25 -14.61
N GLN A 14 -3.66 12.12 -14.88
CA GLN A 14 -3.10 12.44 -16.20
C GLN A 14 -3.71 11.58 -17.31
N ILE A 15 -3.95 10.30 -17.06
CA ILE A 15 -4.57 9.40 -18.04
C ILE A 15 -6.03 9.79 -18.30
N LEU A 16 -6.80 10.05 -17.23
CA LEU A 16 -8.22 10.36 -17.32
C LEU A 16 -8.51 11.74 -17.95
N LEU A 17 -7.64 12.70 -17.70
CA LEU A 17 -7.80 14.10 -18.13
C LEU A 17 -7.03 14.42 -19.41
N ALA A 18 -6.38 13.44 -20.04
CA ALA A 18 -5.52 13.65 -21.20
C ALA A 18 -6.22 14.34 -22.37
N GLU A 19 -7.50 14.02 -22.61
CA GLU A 19 -8.29 14.58 -23.71
C GLU A 19 -8.86 15.97 -23.39
N ASP A 20 -9.12 16.25 -22.11
CA ASP A 20 -9.79 17.50 -21.67
C ASP A 20 -8.84 18.68 -21.51
N SER A 21 -7.52 18.43 -21.47
CA SER A 21 -6.48 19.44 -21.31
C SER A 21 -6.62 20.32 -20.04
N ILE A 22 -7.18 19.74 -18.97
CA ILE A 22 -7.29 20.35 -17.64
C ILE A 22 -6.41 19.58 -16.65
N ASP A 23 -5.90 20.27 -15.64
CA ASP A 23 -5.14 19.64 -14.59
C ASP A 23 -6.04 19.06 -13.49
N TYR A 24 -5.45 18.20 -12.65
CA TYR A 24 -6.16 17.51 -11.57
C TYR A 24 -6.78 18.47 -10.56
N GLU A 25 -6.07 19.55 -10.19
CA GLU A 25 -6.54 20.54 -9.23
C GLU A 25 -7.78 21.29 -9.76
N THR A 26 -7.75 21.68 -11.03
CA THR A 26 -8.88 22.34 -11.71
C THR A 26 -10.07 21.40 -11.84
N ALA A 27 -9.85 20.15 -12.26
CA ALA A 27 -10.93 19.16 -12.42
C ALA A 27 -11.60 18.79 -11.08
N MET A 28 -10.84 18.68 -10.00
CA MET A 28 -11.38 18.41 -8.66
C MET A 28 -12.07 19.62 -8.01
N ALA A 29 -11.83 20.82 -8.51
CA ALA A 29 -12.54 22.03 -8.08
C ALA A 29 -13.88 22.24 -8.81
N ASP A 30 -14.10 21.55 -9.92
CA ASP A 30 -15.28 21.67 -10.76
C ASP A 30 -16.40 20.72 -10.25
N GLU A 31 -17.62 21.25 -10.05
CA GLU A 31 -18.74 20.51 -9.48
C GLU A 31 -19.25 19.38 -10.39
N ASP A 32 -19.06 19.49 -11.70
CA ASP A 32 -19.48 18.47 -12.67
C ASP A 32 -18.43 17.39 -12.88
N TYR A 33 -17.13 17.75 -12.90
CA TYR A 33 -16.02 16.83 -13.09
C TYR A 33 -15.71 16.00 -11.84
N ARG A 34 -15.72 16.61 -10.67
CA ARG A 34 -15.33 15.97 -9.41
C ARG A 34 -16.03 14.62 -9.15
N PRO A 35 -17.38 14.51 -9.23
CA PRO A 35 -18.07 13.24 -8.94
C PRO A 35 -17.68 12.12 -9.91
N VAL A 36 -17.45 12.47 -11.18
CA VAL A 36 -17.05 11.50 -12.22
C VAL A 36 -15.62 10.99 -11.96
N LEU A 37 -14.69 11.89 -11.63
CA LEU A 37 -13.32 11.52 -11.31
C LEU A 37 -13.23 10.67 -10.04
N GLU A 38 -13.94 11.04 -8.98
CA GLU A 38 -13.97 10.27 -7.74
C GLU A 38 -14.47 8.84 -8.00
N GLN A 39 -15.53 8.67 -8.80
CA GLN A 39 -16.03 7.34 -9.17
C GLN A 39 -15.01 6.53 -9.98
N GLU A 40 -14.33 7.16 -10.95
CA GLU A 40 -13.30 6.51 -11.74
C GLU A 40 -12.10 6.09 -10.88
N PHE A 41 -11.62 6.94 -9.98
CA PHE A 41 -10.52 6.60 -9.10
C PHE A 41 -10.89 5.45 -8.14
N ILE A 42 -12.05 5.51 -7.50
CA ILE A 42 -12.52 4.42 -6.64
C ILE A 42 -12.60 3.11 -7.43
N SER A 43 -13.16 3.14 -8.64
CA SER A 43 -13.27 1.94 -9.47
C SER A 43 -11.91 1.37 -9.90
N ARG A 44 -10.93 2.23 -10.21
CA ARG A 44 -9.64 1.82 -10.75
C ARG A 44 -8.60 1.46 -9.70
N ILE A 45 -8.49 2.30 -8.68
CA ILE A 45 -7.42 2.22 -7.67
C ILE A 45 -7.92 2.12 -6.22
N GLY A 46 -9.23 2.30 -5.99
CA GLY A 46 -9.87 2.09 -4.70
C GLY A 46 -9.90 3.29 -3.77
N TYR A 47 -9.30 4.43 -4.09
CA TYR A 47 -9.23 5.61 -3.23
C TYR A 47 -9.16 6.90 -4.02
N VAL A 48 -9.36 8.03 -3.32
CA VAL A 48 -9.16 9.38 -3.82
C VAL A 48 -8.24 10.15 -2.86
N ILE A 49 -7.43 11.05 -3.39
CA ILE A 49 -6.66 12.04 -2.61
C ILE A 49 -6.99 13.41 -3.17
N ASP A 50 -7.63 14.26 -2.38
CA ASP A 50 -7.87 15.65 -2.80
C ASP A 50 -6.54 16.36 -3.10
N PRO A 51 -6.50 17.28 -4.10
CA PRO A 51 -5.27 17.94 -4.55
C PRO A 51 -4.43 18.58 -3.42
N GLN A 52 -5.09 19.19 -2.42
CA GLN A 52 -4.42 19.82 -1.28
C GLN A 52 -3.73 18.83 -0.33
N TYR A 53 -4.02 17.53 -0.46
CA TYR A 53 -3.45 16.45 0.35
C TYR A 53 -2.43 15.60 -0.39
N LEU A 54 -2.16 15.89 -1.65
CA LEU A 54 -1.13 15.21 -2.42
C LEU A 54 0.26 15.38 -1.78
N PHE A 55 1.11 14.39 -1.97
CA PHE A 55 2.49 14.46 -1.50
C PHE A 55 3.26 15.65 -2.08
N SER A 56 3.04 15.94 -3.35
CA SER A 56 3.56 17.12 -4.04
C SER A 56 3.15 18.44 -3.37
N HIS A 57 1.93 18.50 -2.81
CA HIS A 57 1.44 19.66 -2.07
C HIS A 57 2.11 19.78 -0.68
N LEU A 58 2.31 18.66 0.03
CA LEU A 58 3.06 18.66 1.29
C LEU A 58 4.51 19.13 1.10
N VAL A 59 5.16 18.72 0.00
CA VAL A 59 6.50 19.20 -0.36
C VAL A 59 6.49 20.73 -0.54
N LYS A 60 5.53 21.27 -1.29
CA LYS A 60 5.39 22.74 -1.47
C LYS A 60 5.19 23.47 -0.13
N LYS A 61 4.41 22.91 0.80
CA LYS A 61 4.24 23.48 2.15
C LYS A 61 5.55 23.49 2.93
N ILE A 62 6.35 22.42 2.86
CA ILE A 62 7.66 22.35 3.53
C ILE A 62 8.62 23.41 2.97
N GLU A 63 8.67 23.57 1.65
CA GLU A 63 9.50 24.59 0.99
C GLU A 63 9.12 26.02 1.40
N ARG A 64 7.82 26.27 1.63
CA ARG A 64 7.28 27.56 2.11
C ARG A 64 7.40 27.72 3.62
N GLN A 65 7.90 26.73 4.36
CA GLN A 65 7.97 26.70 5.83
C GLN A 65 6.59 26.79 6.52
N ASP A 66 5.56 26.23 5.88
CA ASP A 66 4.15 26.26 6.31
C ASP A 66 3.59 24.86 6.57
N PHE A 67 4.45 23.84 6.62
CA PHE A 67 4.07 22.47 6.89
C PHE A 67 3.93 22.20 8.38
N GLU A 68 2.81 21.59 8.76
CA GLU A 68 2.55 21.08 10.11
C GLU A 68 2.25 19.59 10.10
N MET A 69 2.39 18.93 11.26
CA MET A 69 2.11 17.49 11.39
C MET A 69 0.65 17.15 11.07
N GLU A 70 -0.25 18.11 11.29
CA GLU A 70 -1.67 17.98 10.95
C GLU A 70 -1.91 17.84 9.45
N ASP A 71 -1.07 18.42 8.60
CA ASP A 71 -1.20 18.30 7.16
C ASP A 71 -1.05 16.84 6.70
N LEU A 72 -0.03 16.15 7.24
CA LEU A 72 0.16 14.73 6.97
C LEU A 72 -0.98 13.86 7.56
N SER A 73 -1.41 14.17 8.78
CA SER A 73 -2.53 13.48 9.41
C SER A 73 -3.82 13.61 8.60
N ASN A 74 -4.10 14.83 8.09
CA ASN A 74 -5.27 15.09 7.28
C ASN A 74 -5.19 14.42 5.91
N ALA A 75 -4.01 14.38 5.30
CA ALA A 75 -3.80 13.66 4.05
C ALA A 75 -4.10 12.16 4.19
N ILE A 76 -3.64 11.52 5.25
CA ILE A 76 -3.93 10.12 5.55
C ILE A 76 -5.44 9.90 5.77
N LYS A 77 -6.07 10.74 6.59
CA LYS A 77 -7.52 10.66 6.83
C LYS A 77 -8.34 10.90 5.55
N ASN A 78 -7.86 11.73 4.64
CA ASN A 78 -8.53 11.97 3.37
C ASN A 78 -8.59 10.68 2.55
N ILE A 79 -7.49 9.90 2.48
CA ILE A 79 -7.47 8.60 1.82
C ILE A 79 -8.49 7.65 2.46
N GLU A 80 -8.42 7.42 3.76
CA GLU A 80 -9.32 6.50 4.45
C GLU A 80 -10.80 6.92 4.32
N ASN A 81 -11.10 8.23 4.39
CA ASN A 81 -12.46 8.73 4.25
C ASN A 81 -13.00 8.56 2.83
N SER A 82 -12.13 8.63 1.81
CA SER A 82 -12.54 8.48 0.41
C SER A 82 -13.03 7.08 0.06
N THR A 83 -12.62 6.07 0.83
CA THR A 83 -12.99 4.66 0.59
C THR A 83 -14.27 4.23 1.28
N ARG A 84 -14.80 5.05 2.20
CA ARG A 84 -15.99 4.69 3.01
C ARG A 84 -17.21 4.42 2.18
N GLY A 85 -17.83 3.26 2.42
CA GLY A 85 -19.02 2.80 1.68
C GLY A 85 -18.70 2.23 0.29
N HIS A 86 -17.45 2.06 -0.05
CA HIS A 86 -16.97 1.41 -1.28
C HIS A 86 -16.35 0.04 -0.99
N ASP A 87 -16.24 -0.81 -2.01
CA ASP A 87 -15.69 -2.16 -1.88
C ASP A 87 -14.23 -2.17 -1.40
N SER A 88 -13.52 -1.08 -1.59
CA SER A 88 -12.12 -0.89 -1.14
C SER A 88 -11.97 -0.47 0.33
N GLU A 89 -13.06 -0.20 1.05
CA GLU A 89 -12.99 0.32 2.43
C GLU A 89 -12.13 -0.56 3.33
N ASP A 90 -12.34 -1.87 3.30
CA ASP A 90 -11.62 -2.84 4.14
C ASP A 90 -10.10 -2.86 3.87
N ASP A 91 -9.67 -2.47 2.66
CA ASP A 91 -8.25 -2.46 2.28
C ASP A 91 -7.51 -1.19 2.71
N PHE A 92 -8.24 -0.10 2.98
CA PHE A 92 -7.64 1.19 3.33
C PHE A 92 -7.92 1.65 4.76
N ILE A 93 -9.03 1.23 5.37
CA ILE A 93 -9.36 1.60 6.75
C ILE A 93 -8.29 1.08 7.72
N HIS A 94 -7.88 1.92 8.67
CA HIS A 94 -6.84 1.60 9.67
C HIS A 94 -5.47 1.21 9.08
N LEU A 95 -5.26 1.46 7.79
CA LEU A 95 -4.01 1.08 7.12
C LEU A 95 -2.79 1.82 7.69
N PHE A 96 -2.99 3.02 8.20
CA PHE A 96 -1.94 3.87 8.76
C PHE A 96 -1.94 3.95 10.30
N ASP A 97 -2.70 3.11 11.01
CA ASP A 97 -2.82 3.19 12.47
C ASP A 97 -1.49 3.01 13.22
N ASP A 98 -0.53 2.32 12.60
CA ASP A 98 0.82 2.17 13.14
C ASP A 98 1.68 3.45 13.05
N LEU A 99 1.23 4.47 12.34
CA LEU A 99 1.92 5.73 12.18
C LEU A 99 1.63 6.69 13.35
N ASP A 100 2.34 6.51 14.46
CA ASP A 100 2.25 7.39 15.64
C ASP A 100 3.01 8.70 15.44
N LEU A 101 2.34 9.71 14.86
CA LEU A 101 2.90 11.04 14.61
C LEU A 101 3.19 11.86 15.88
N VAL A 102 2.67 11.44 17.04
CA VAL A 102 2.92 12.11 18.34
C VAL A 102 4.00 11.42 19.16
N SER A 103 4.56 10.32 18.67
CA SER A 103 5.58 9.52 19.34
C SER A 103 6.79 10.36 19.77
N SER A 104 7.24 10.15 21.00
CA SER A 104 8.50 10.73 21.51
C SER A 104 9.73 10.26 20.74
N ARG A 105 9.65 9.12 20.03
CA ARG A 105 10.72 8.62 19.15
C ARG A 105 10.98 9.54 17.96
N LEU A 106 9.97 10.27 17.50
CA LEU A 106 10.10 11.28 16.45
C LEU A 106 10.66 12.62 16.96
N GLY A 107 10.61 12.86 18.27
CA GLY A 107 11.11 14.07 18.92
C GLY A 107 10.28 14.47 20.13
N ASN A 108 10.90 15.18 21.06
CA ASN A 108 10.31 15.56 22.34
C ASN A 108 9.40 16.82 22.26
N SER A 109 9.30 17.45 21.10
CA SER A 109 8.43 18.60 20.88
C SER A 109 7.80 18.54 19.49
N ASN A 110 6.69 19.24 19.29
CA ASN A 110 6.05 19.37 17.98
C ASN A 110 7.03 19.86 16.91
N ALA A 111 7.77 20.91 17.21
CA ALA A 111 8.77 21.46 16.28
C ALA A 111 9.86 20.44 15.90
N ALA A 112 10.31 19.60 16.84
CA ALA A 112 11.29 18.56 16.57
C ALA A 112 10.71 17.46 15.66
N ARG A 113 9.47 17.03 15.91
CA ARG A 113 8.75 16.05 15.09
C ARG A 113 8.51 16.58 13.68
N THR A 114 7.96 17.79 13.56
CA THR A 114 7.73 18.45 12.24
C THR A 114 9.04 18.54 11.47
N LYS A 115 10.13 18.98 12.10
CA LYS A 115 11.45 19.07 11.44
C LYS A 115 11.97 17.72 10.95
N LEU A 116 11.76 16.64 11.73
CA LEU A 116 12.20 15.31 11.32
C LEU A 116 11.36 14.80 10.14
N ILE A 117 10.03 14.88 10.25
CA ILE A 117 9.12 14.42 9.19
C ILE A 117 9.31 15.23 7.91
N SER A 118 9.45 16.55 8.00
CA SER A 118 9.77 17.39 6.81
C SER A 118 11.05 16.92 6.12
N LYS A 119 12.10 16.56 6.87
CA LYS A 119 13.33 16.02 6.27
C LYS A 119 13.09 14.68 5.58
N VAL A 120 12.26 13.81 6.17
CA VAL A 120 11.93 12.51 5.56
C VAL A 120 11.14 12.72 4.26
N ILE A 121 10.09 13.54 4.28
CA ILE A 121 9.29 13.90 3.10
C ILE A 121 10.19 14.46 1.99
N MET A 122 11.02 15.45 2.30
CA MET A 122 11.94 16.06 1.33
C MET A 122 12.98 15.06 0.80
N LYS A 123 13.39 14.07 1.61
CA LYS A 123 14.30 13.02 1.13
C LYS A 123 13.59 12.05 0.20
N ILE A 124 12.35 11.69 0.50
CA ILE A 124 11.53 10.83 -0.35
C ILE A 124 11.23 11.52 -1.68
N SER A 125 10.92 12.82 -1.68
CA SER A 125 10.61 13.58 -2.91
C SER A 125 11.76 13.63 -3.93
N THR A 126 12.99 13.30 -3.51
CA THR A 126 14.14 13.23 -4.42
C THR A 126 14.32 11.86 -5.07
N LEU A 127 13.52 10.86 -4.68
CA LEU A 127 13.62 9.54 -5.27
C LEU A 127 12.96 9.53 -6.66
N PRO A 128 13.62 8.96 -7.67
CA PRO A 128 13.00 8.80 -8.98
C PRO A 128 11.96 7.66 -8.90
N PHE A 129 10.69 8.01 -8.92
CA PHE A 129 9.62 7.03 -9.08
C PHE A 129 9.13 7.08 -10.52
N VAL A 130 9.43 6.03 -11.26
CA VAL A 130 8.96 5.85 -12.62
C VAL A 130 7.99 4.68 -12.61
N HIS A 131 6.72 4.96 -12.81
CA HIS A 131 5.66 3.95 -12.80
C HIS A 131 5.57 3.17 -14.12
N SER A 132 5.94 3.76 -15.24
CA SER A 132 5.79 3.13 -16.55
C SER A 132 7.09 2.49 -17.03
N ASP A 133 7.02 1.28 -17.55
CA ASP A 133 8.01 0.59 -18.37
C ASP A 133 9.23 -0.06 -17.70
N MET A 134 9.30 -0.15 -16.38
CA MET A 134 10.37 -0.95 -15.76
C MET A 134 9.85 -2.36 -15.44
N GLU A 135 10.49 -3.37 -16.02
CA GLU A 135 10.34 -4.80 -15.68
C GLU A 135 10.70 -5.11 -14.21
N ILE A 136 11.05 -4.09 -13.42
CA ILE A 136 11.50 -4.20 -12.05
C ILE A 136 10.56 -3.41 -11.16
N ASP A 137 9.90 -4.11 -10.26
CA ASP A 137 9.12 -3.56 -9.17
C ASP A 137 10.04 -2.99 -8.09
N MET A 138 10.62 -1.81 -8.36
CA MET A 138 11.60 -1.19 -7.48
C MET A 138 11.01 -0.78 -6.12
N LEU A 139 9.74 -0.36 -6.09
CA LEU A 139 9.09 0.09 -4.85
C LEU A 139 8.74 -1.08 -3.94
N GLY A 140 8.15 -2.12 -4.50
CA GLY A 140 7.87 -3.32 -3.77
C GLY A 140 9.13 -3.97 -3.23
N ASP A 141 10.18 -4.09 -4.05
CA ASP A 141 11.48 -4.63 -3.60
C ASP A 141 12.13 -3.77 -2.50
N ALA A 142 12.05 -2.44 -2.61
CA ALA A 142 12.53 -1.54 -1.55
C ALA A 142 11.71 -1.68 -0.25
N TYR A 143 10.41 -1.87 -0.37
CA TYR A 143 9.53 -2.08 0.77
C TYR A 143 9.80 -3.43 1.44
N GLU A 144 9.93 -4.52 0.69
CA GLU A 144 10.34 -5.83 1.22
C GLU A 144 11.71 -5.75 1.94
N TYR A 145 12.67 -5.00 1.38
CA TYR A 145 13.94 -4.74 2.04
C TYR A 145 13.77 -4.01 3.37
N LEU A 146 12.93 -2.98 3.43
CA LEU A 146 12.65 -2.24 4.67
C LEU A 146 11.97 -3.14 5.71
N ILE A 147 11.00 -3.97 5.33
CA ILE A 147 10.38 -4.97 6.22
C ILE A 147 11.46 -5.87 6.83
N GLY A 148 12.39 -6.37 6.01
CA GLY A 148 13.51 -7.18 6.48
C GLY A 148 14.42 -6.45 7.49
N GLN A 149 14.70 -5.16 7.27
CA GLN A 149 15.48 -4.33 8.20
C GLN A 149 14.73 -4.07 9.52
N PHE A 150 13.41 -3.83 9.47
CA PHE A 150 12.59 -3.67 10.67
C PHE A 150 12.53 -4.95 11.50
N ALA A 151 12.36 -6.09 10.87
CA ALA A 151 12.39 -7.39 11.55
C ALA A 151 13.73 -7.61 12.27
N ALA A 152 14.84 -7.33 11.62
CA ALA A 152 16.18 -7.46 12.19
C ALA A 152 16.41 -6.49 13.36
N SER A 153 15.93 -5.25 13.27
CA SER A 153 16.11 -4.22 14.30
C SER A 153 15.22 -4.40 15.53
N SER A 154 14.07 -5.04 15.38
CA SER A 154 13.12 -5.32 16.47
C SER A 154 13.48 -6.55 17.31
N GLY A 155 14.57 -7.23 16.99
CA GLY A 155 15.03 -8.43 17.71
C GLY A 155 14.11 -9.66 17.51
N LYS A 156 13.11 -9.56 16.66
CA LYS A 156 12.24 -10.67 16.28
C LYS A 156 12.95 -11.55 15.25
N LYS A 157 12.71 -12.86 15.32
CA LYS A 157 13.30 -13.78 14.34
C LYS A 157 12.71 -13.52 12.94
N ALA A 158 13.54 -13.60 11.91
CA ALA A 158 13.15 -13.33 10.52
C ALA A 158 11.86 -14.06 10.09
N GLY A 159 11.61 -15.27 10.57
CA GLY A 159 10.40 -16.04 10.25
C GLY A 159 9.09 -15.55 10.89
N GLU A 160 9.12 -14.54 11.75
CA GLU A 160 7.90 -13.97 12.36
C GLU A 160 7.23 -12.87 11.49
N PHE A 161 7.95 -12.32 10.51
CA PHE A 161 7.46 -11.22 9.69
C PHE A 161 7.43 -11.51 8.20
N TYR A 162 8.35 -12.30 7.72
CA TYR A 162 8.44 -12.61 6.29
C TYR A 162 9.22 -13.91 6.08
N THR A 163 8.89 -14.61 5.00
CA THR A 163 9.63 -15.77 4.55
C THR A 163 10.88 -15.31 3.76
N PRO A 164 12.09 -15.80 4.08
CA PRO A 164 13.29 -15.42 3.34
C PRO A 164 13.14 -15.64 1.83
N GLN A 165 13.60 -14.68 1.01
CA GLN A 165 13.39 -14.67 -0.44
C GLN A 165 13.77 -15.99 -1.14
N GLN A 166 14.84 -16.65 -0.70
CA GLN A 166 15.28 -17.92 -1.28
C GLN A 166 14.27 -19.04 -1.02
N VAL A 167 13.69 -19.07 0.19
CA VAL A 167 12.69 -20.06 0.58
C VAL A 167 11.38 -19.79 -0.15
N SER A 168 10.90 -18.54 -0.14
CA SER A 168 9.65 -18.16 -0.83
C SER A 168 9.74 -18.42 -2.34
N THR A 169 10.90 -18.21 -2.97
CA THR A 169 11.11 -18.54 -4.38
C THR A 169 10.99 -20.05 -4.66
N ILE A 170 11.54 -20.89 -3.78
CA ILE A 170 11.44 -22.35 -3.95
C ILE A 170 9.97 -22.79 -3.77
N LEU A 171 9.29 -22.31 -2.74
CA LEU A 171 7.89 -22.65 -2.49
C LEU A 171 6.99 -22.18 -3.64
N ALA A 172 7.16 -20.94 -4.10
CA ALA A 172 6.42 -20.41 -5.24
C ALA A 172 6.61 -21.27 -6.50
N LYS A 173 7.84 -21.64 -6.85
CA LYS A 173 8.13 -22.52 -7.99
C LYS A 173 7.53 -23.90 -7.87
N ILE A 174 7.44 -24.46 -6.66
CA ILE A 174 6.82 -25.76 -6.42
C ILE A 174 5.31 -25.69 -6.67
N VAL A 175 4.60 -24.69 -6.09
CA VAL A 175 3.14 -24.60 -6.21
C VAL A 175 2.68 -24.15 -7.58
N THR A 176 3.54 -23.44 -8.33
CA THR A 176 3.27 -22.99 -9.71
C THR A 176 3.79 -23.95 -10.77
N ALA A 177 4.41 -25.08 -10.38
CA ALA A 177 5.02 -26.01 -11.33
C ALA A 177 4.02 -26.43 -12.44
N ASN A 178 4.40 -26.16 -13.71
CA ASN A 178 3.57 -26.40 -14.90
C ASN A 178 2.26 -25.59 -14.98
N LYS A 179 2.11 -24.52 -14.19
CA LYS A 179 0.96 -23.61 -14.26
C LYS A 179 1.44 -22.23 -14.69
N LYS A 180 0.74 -21.63 -15.65
CA LYS A 180 0.94 -20.22 -16.05
C LYS A 180 -0.06 -19.30 -15.37
N ASP A 181 -1.24 -19.80 -15.09
CA ASP A 181 -2.35 -19.08 -14.48
C ASP A 181 -2.81 -19.85 -13.23
N ILE A 182 -3.07 -19.11 -12.16
CA ILE A 182 -3.61 -19.59 -10.88
C ILE A 182 -4.83 -18.74 -10.55
N LYS A 183 -5.98 -19.39 -10.32
CA LYS A 183 -7.21 -18.67 -9.97
C LYS A 183 -7.13 -18.02 -8.60
N SER A 184 -6.60 -18.74 -7.62
CA SER A 184 -6.48 -18.25 -6.26
C SER A 184 -5.32 -18.90 -5.52
N VAL A 185 -4.62 -18.10 -4.74
CA VAL A 185 -3.58 -18.54 -3.79
C VAL A 185 -3.96 -18.11 -2.39
N TYR A 186 -3.70 -18.95 -1.41
CA TYR A 186 -3.97 -18.66 0.01
C TYR A 186 -2.75 -18.93 0.87
N ASP A 187 -2.51 -18.01 1.80
CA ASP A 187 -1.53 -18.16 2.88
C ASP A 187 -2.22 -17.91 4.23
N PRO A 188 -2.42 -18.96 5.07
CA PRO A 188 -3.11 -18.84 6.35
C PRO A 188 -2.31 -18.09 7.42
N THR A 189 -1.05 -17.76 7.17
CA THR A 189 -0.13 -17.07 8.08
C THR A 189 0.76 -16.11 7.29
N CYS A 190 0.11 -15.24 6.48
CA CYS A 190 0.76 -14.58 5.36
C CYS A 190 1.88 -13.60 5.73
N GLY A 191 2.01 -13.26 7.01
CA GLY A 191 3.02 -12.29 7.42
C GLY A 191 2.84 -10.97 6.65
N SER A 192 3.90 -10.50 6.04
CA SER A 192 3.89 -9.31 5.17
C SER A 192 3.36 -9.56 3.75
N GLY A 193 2.85 -10.75 3.44
CA GLY A 193 2.37 -11.12 2.11
C GLY A 193 3.46 -11.44 1.07
N SER A 194 4.73 -11.42 1.46
CA SER A 194 5.86 -11.61 0.53
C SER A 194 5.84 -12.97 -0.19
N LEU A 195 5.37 -14.04 0.46
CA LEU A 195 5.26 -15.35 -0.18
C LEU A 195 4.13 -15.37 -1.22
N LEU A 196 2.97 -14.77 -0.90
CA LEU A 196 1.87 -14.59 -1.86
C LEU A 196 2.33 -13.85 -3.11
N LEU A 197 3.00 -12.72 -2.93
CA LEU A 197 3.54 -11.91 -4.04
C LEU A 197 4.60 -12.69 -4.84
N ARG A 198 5.40 -13.53 -4.19
CA ARG A 198 6.36 -14.39 -4.87
C ARG A 198 5.68 -15.40 -5.80
N VAL A 199 4.53 -15.95 -5.40
CA VAL A 199 3.72 -16.82 -6.28
C VAL A 199 3.25 -16.03 -7.51
N GLY A 200 2.85 -14.77 -7.34
CA GLY A 200 2.46 -13.87 -8.44
C GLY A 200 3.58 -13.55 -9.44
N ARG A 201 4.85 -13.61 -9.00
CA ARG A 201 6.02 -13.46 -9.91
C ARG A 201 6.31 -14.72 -10.75
N GLU A 202 5.86 -15.89 -10.29
CA GLU A 202 6.10 -17.17 -10.99
C GLU A 202 4.90 -17.58 -11.88
N ALA A 203 3.69 -17.08 -11.60
CA ALA A 203 2.46 -17.36 -12.36
C ALA A 203 1.52 -16.16 -12.29
N ASN A 204 0.62 -16.04 -13.29
CA ASN A 204 -0.45 -15.04 -13.27
C ASN A 204 -1.53 -15.45 -12.25
N VAL A 205 -1.59 -14.79 -11.10
CA VAL A 205 -2.54 -15.04 -10.02
C VAL A 205 -3.70 -14.05 -10.11
N ARG A 206 -4.95 -14.54 -10.11
CA ARG A 206 -6.13 -13.68 -10.16
C ARG A 206 -6.53 -13.14 -8.80
N GLN A 207 -6.47 -13.99 -7.76
CA GLN A 207 -6.92 -13.66 -6.42
C GLN A 207 -5.91 -14.13 -5.38
N TYR A 208 -5.55 -13.23 -4.50
CA TYR A 208 -4.68 -13.48 -3.36
C TYR A 208 -5.49 -13.46 -2.08
N TYR A 209 -5.31 -14.47 -1.25
CA TYR A 209 -5.95 -14.57 0.05
C TYR A 209 -4.90 -14.76 1.12
N GLY A 210 -5.03 -14.07 2.23
CA GLY A 210 -4.14 -14.20 3.36
C GLY A 210 -4.86 -14.00 4.68
N GLN A 211 -4.31 -14.55 5.75
CA GLN A 211 -4.72 -14.23 7.11
C GLN A 211 -3.48 -14.01 7.96
N GLU A 212 -3.49 -12.96 8.79
CA GLU A 212 -2.38 -12.59 9.66
C GLU A 212 -2.90 -12.16 11.03
N TYR A 213 -2.32 -12.75 12.08
CA TYR A 213 -2.73 -12.51 13.47
C TYR A 213 -2.30 -11.13 13.97
N ASN A 214 -1.08 -10.72 13.65
CA ASN A 214 -0.52 -9.45 14.12
C ASN A 214 -1.04 -8.29 13.27
N SER A 215 -1.73 -7.32 13.89
CA SER A 215 -2.35 -6.19 13.20
C SER A 215 -1.34 -5.31 12.44
N THR A 216 -0.16 -5.05 12.99
CA THR A 216 0.89 -4.30 12.31
C THR A 216 1.36 -5.04 11.06
N THR A 217 1.58 -6.34 11.16
CA THR A 217 2.02 -7.18 10.02
C THR A 217 0.92 -7.32 8.98
N TYR A 218 -0.34 -7.41 9.41
CA TYR A 218 -1.52 -7.35 8.54
C TYR A 218 -1.57 -6.04 7.72
N ASN A 219 -1.34 -4.89 8.37
CA ASN A 219 -1.26 -3.60 7.67
C ASN A 219 -0.10 -3.57 6.66
N LEU A 220 1.07 -4.11 7.05
CA LEU A 220 2.21 -4.23 6.13
C LEU A 220 1.88 -5.12 4.92
N ALA A 221 1.12 -6.21 5.10
CA ALA A 221 0.71 -7.08 4.00
C ALA A 221 -0.19 -6.36 3.00
N ARG A 222 -1.22 -5.62 3.46
CA ARG A 222 -2.09 -4.82 2.59
C ARG A 222 -1.29 -3.76 1.82
N MET A 223 -0.42 -3.01 2.52
CA MET A 223 0.48 -2.05 1.88
C MET A 223 1.38 -2.72 0.83
N ASN A 224 1.88 -3.91 1.12
CA ASN A 224 2.76 -4.66 0.22
C ASN A 224 2.03 -5.08 -1.05
N MET A 225 0.79 -5.58 -0.93
CA MET A 225 -0.05 -5.91 -2.09
C MET A 225 -0.23 -4.70 -3.00
N LEU A 226 -0.63 -3.55 -2.43
CA LEU A 226 -0.85 -2.31 -3.18
C LEU A 226 0.43 -1.78 -3.84
N LEU A 227 1.58 -1.84 -3.15
CA LEU A 227 2.89 -1.42 -3.68
C LEU A 227 3.36 -2.28 -4.85
N HIS A 228 2.99 -3.56 -4.88
CA HIS A 228 3.25 -4.49 -5.99
C HIS A 228 2.16 -4.45 -7.08
N ASP A 229 1.38 -3.38 -7.09
CA ASP A 229 0.32 -3.12 -8.09
C ASP A 229 -0.78 -4.20 -8.15
N VAL A 230 -0.96 -4.95 -7.04
CA VAL A 230 -2.12 -5.83 -6.91
C VAL A 230 -3.33 -4.95 -6.62
N ASN A 231 -4.30 -4.96 -7.53
CA ASN A 231 -5.52 -4.19 -7.37
C ASN A 231 -6.28 -4.65 -6.10
N TYR A 232 -6.88 -3.70 -5.38
CA TYR A 232 -7.67 -3.98 -4.17
C TYR A 232 -8.74 -5.07 -4.38
N ALA A 233 -9.35 -5.14 -5.55
CA ALA A 233 -10.33 -6.17 -5.89
C ALA A 233 -9.72 -7.58 -6.08
N ASN A 234 -8.40 -7.70 -6.14
CA ASN A 234 -7.69 -8.94 -6.44
C ASN A 234 -6.96 -9.53 -5.22
N PHE A 235 -7.08 -8.94 -4.05
CA PHE A 235 -6.59 -9.55 -2.81
C PHE A 235 -7.60 -9.41 -1.67
N LYS A 236 -7.49 -10.31 -0.72
CA LYS A 236 -8.23 -10.26 0.54
C LYS A 236 -7.32 -10.75 1.65
N ILE A 237 -6.88 -9.83 2.49
CA ILE A 237 -6.08 -10.14 3.67
C ILE A 237 -6.94 -9.89 4.90
N GLU A 238 -7.05 -10.88 5.77
CA GLU A 238 -7.84 -10.83 6.99
C GLU A 238 -6.95 -10.75 8.23
N ASN A 239 -7.39 -10.00 9.23
CA ASN A 239 -6.69 -9.96 10.51
C ASN A 239 -7.35 -10.87 11.53
N GLY A 240 -6.64 -11.85 12.04
CA GLY A 240 -7.16 -12.78 13.04
C GLY A 240 -6.35 -14.07 13.17
N ASP A 241 -6.71 -14.85 14.17
CA ASP A 241 -6.11 -16.16 14.43
C ASP A 241 -6.70 -17.22 13.50
N THR A 242 -5.90 -17.70 12.56
CA THR A 242 -6.34 -18.69 11.56
C THR A 242 -6.76 -20.03 12.18
N ILE A 243 -6.26 -20.38 13.38
CA ILE A 243 -6.57 -21.64 14.04
C ILE A 243 -7.87 -21.51 14.84
N GLU A 244 -8.03 -20.41 15.58
CA GLU A 244 -9.19 -20.20 16.44
C GLU A 244 -10.39 -19.58 15.69
N ASP A 245 -10.09 -18.67 14.75
CA ASP A 245 -11.10 -17.92 13.97
C ASP A 245 -10.68 -17.80 12.49
N PRO A 246 -10.76 -18.88 11.73
CA PRO A 246 -10.41 -18.84 10.32
C PRO A 246 -11.45 -18.06 9.52
N ALA A 247 -11.04 -16.90 8.99
CA ALA A 247 -11.92 -15.96 8.29
C ALA A 247 -12.36 -16.43 6.88
N ILE A 248 -11.60 -17.36 6.26
CA ILE A 248 -11.78 -17.75 4.85
C ILE A 248 -12.04 -19.26 4.75
N LEU A 249 -13.09 -19.74 5.43
CA LEU A 249 -13.40 -21.19 5.52
C LEU A 249 -14.13 -21.76 4.30
N ASP A 250 -14.98 -20.96 3.65
CA ASP A 250 -15.87 -21.46 2.59
C ASP A 250 -15.24 -21.44 1.20
N GLU A 251 -14.01 -20.95 1.09
CA GLU A 251 -13.28 -20.85 -0.18
C GLU A 251 -12.43 -22.10 -0.45
N ARG A 252 -12.26 -22.40 -1.73
CA ARG A 252 -11.33 -23.42 -2.20
C ARG A 252 -10.27 -22.77 -3.07
N PHE A 253 -9.01 -23.00 -2.71
CA PHE A 253 -7.87 -22.40 -3.35
C PHE A 253 -7.19 -23.36 -4.32
N GLU A 254 -6.69 -22.83 -5.42
CA GLU A 254 -5.92 -23.62 -6.38
C GLU A 254 -4.48 -23.87 -5.90
N ALA A 255 -3.95 -22.95 -5.11
CA ALA A 255 -2.66 -23.07 -4.44
C ALA A 255 -2.78 -22.61 -2.97
N VAL A 256 -2.09 -23.31 -2.08
CA VAL A 256 -1.94 -22.92 -0.67
C VAL A 256 -0.47 -22.95 -0.33
N VAL A 257 0.01 -21.90 0.31
CA VAL A 257 1.40 -21.74 0.77
C VAL A 257 1.42 -21.31 2.23
N ALA A 258 2.50 -21.59 2.97
CA ALA A 258 2.70 -21.15 4.35
C ALA A 258 4.20 -21.15 4.70
#